data_7fcec9ce33f8e389c9f478c0c573a306
#
_entry.id   7fcec9ce33f8e389c9f478c0c573a306
#
_cell.length_a   1.000
_cell.length_b   1.000
_cell.length_c   1.000
_cell.angle_alpha   90.00
_cell.angle_beta   90.00
_cell.angle_gamma   90.00
#
_symmetry.space_group_name_H-M   'P 1'
#
loop_
_entity.id
_entity.type
_entity.pdbx_description
1 polymer ?
#
loop_
_entity_poly.entity_id
_entity_poly.type
_entity_poly.pdbx_seq_one_letter_code
_entity_poly.pdbx_strand_id
1 'polypeptide(L)'
;METITSEQPTVPPPGESDNLDDPVVPRRSPLRAAIKTGRPKEWVKNVFVFAGLLFSGNFSDGHDILLAFVTFVAFCLISSAGYFVNDLIDVELDRKHPKKRYRPLAARELSERTAWTIAPALAIVAVGIGFAVNWKVGLMVVGYGGAQIAYSLGLKQIVIIDVMTLAGLFILRVAAGASAVDAHASEWLLLCTGFLAAFLGFTKRRQEAVSELHEGTSTRPVLEHYSLPFLDQMVSLVTTGTVISYCIYAVNSPLIGSQMLLTVPPVVYAIFRYLYLIYDRNDDRSMSGIVAGDRGIQAA
;
A
#
# COMPACT_ATOMS: atom_id res chain seq x y z
N MET A 1 62.20 -13.63 44.85
CA MET A 1 61.86 -14.59 43.74
C MET A 1 60.37 -14.89 43.90
N GLU A 2 59.51 -13.93 43.48
CA GLU A 2 58.04 -14.00 43.60
C GLU A 2 57.47 -14.49 42.30
N THR A 3 56.79 -15.62 42.37
CA THR A 3 56.13 -16.27 41.27
C THR A 3 54.79 -15.59 41.01
N ILE A 4 54.70 -14.83 39.92
CA ILE A 4 53.43 -14.23 39.44
C ILE A 4 52.66 -15.33 38.71
N THR A 5 51.60 -15.83 39.31
CA THR A 5 50.60 -16.69 38.69
C THR A 5 49.65 -15.80 37.84
N SER A 6 49.73 -15.92 36.54
CA SER A 6 48.80 -15.30 35.58
C SER A 6 47.48 -16.06 35.60
N GLU A 7 46.45 -15.50 36.23
CA GLU A 7 45.08 -15.91 36.03
C GLU A 7 44.62 -15.47 34.62
N GLN A 8 44.30 -16.43 33.77
CA GLN A 8 43.63 -16.18 32.49
C GLN A 8 42.14 -15.84 32.76
N PRO A 9 41.60 -14.79 32.14
CA PRO A 9 40.17 -14.51 32.26
C PRO A 9 39.36 -15.62 31.55
N THR A 10 38.55 -16.32 32.33
CA THR A 10 37.57 -17.28 31.83
C THR A 10 36.53 -16.57 30.99
N VAL A 11 36.51 -16.89 29.68
CA VAL A 11 35.43 -16.50 28.75
C VAL A 11 34.17 -17.24 29.19
N PRO A 12 33.06 -16.53 29.47
CA PRO A 12 31.80 -17.18 29.77
C PRO A 12 31.26 -17.92 28.53
N PRO A 13 30.53 -19.05 28.71
CA PRO A 13 29.99 -19.83 27.60
C PRO A 13 28.99 -19.03 26.77
N PRO A 14 28.88 -19.25 25.43
CA PRO A 14 27.89 -18.59 24.59
C PRO A 14 26.52 -19.21 24.84
N GLY A 15 25.73 -18.53 25.66
CA GLY A 15 24.34 -18.93 25.95
C GLY A 15 23.75 -18.02 27.02
N GLU A 16 22.65 -17.37 26.65
CA GLU A 16 21.80 -16.50 27.51
C GLU A 16 22.26 -15.05 27.66
N SER A 17 22.19 -14.30 26.56
CA SER A 17 21.74 -12.92 26.64
C SER A 17 20.25 -12.88 26.31
N ASP A 18 19.42 -13.35 27.24
CA ASP A 18 18.03 -12.91 27.31
C ASP A 18 18.07 -11.40 27.53
N ASN A 19 17.86 -10.62 26.46
CA ASN A 19 17.65 -9.19 26.56
C ASN A 19 16.36 -8.96 27.35
N LEU A 20 16.48 -8.76 28.66
CA LEU A 20 15.41 -8.45 29.61
C LEU A 20 14.69 -7.11 29.31
N ASP A 21 15.15 -6.39 28.29
CA ASP A 21 14.59 -5.10 27.86
C ASP A 21 13.62 -5.19 26.66
N ASP A 22 13.32 -6.38 26.14
CA ASP A 22 12.28 -6.50 25.11
C ASP A 22 10.90 -6.29 25.76
N PRO A 23 10.13 -5.27 25.32
CA PRO A 23 8.79 -5.06 25.86
C PRO A 23 7.96 -6.33 25.66
N VAL A 24 7.50 -6.91 26.76
CA VAL A 24 6.59 -8.08 26.75
C VAL A 24 5.29 -7.66 26.07
N VAL A 25 5.24 -7.82 24.76
CA VAL A 25 4.01 -7.56 23.98
C VAL A 25 3.04 -8.70 24.30
N PRO A 26 1.90 -8.40 24.95
CA PRO A 26 0.93 -9.45 25.28
C PRO A 26 0.50 -10.20 24.03
N ARG A 27 0.61 -11.53 24.03
CA ARG A 27 0.23 -12.38 22.90
C ARG A 27 -1.24 -12.15 22.55
N ARG A 28 -1.51 -11.84 21.28
CA ARG A 28 -2.87 -11.65 20.77
C ARG A 28 -3.59 -12.97 20.66
N SER A 29 -4.93 -12.96 20.81
CA SER A 29 -5.72 -14.14 20.44
C SER A 29 -5.55 -14.46 18.94
N PRO A 30 -5.64 -15.74 18.52
CA PRO A 30 -5.46 -16.14 17.12
C PRO A 30 -6.36 -15.34 16.14
N LEU A 31 -7.60 -15.04 16.56
CA LEU A 31 -8.52 -14.23 15.76
C LEU A 31 -8.01 -12.80 15.57
N ARG A 32 -7.56 -12.15 16.63
CA ARG A 32 -6.99 -10.80 16.57
C ARG A 32 -5.70 -10.78 15.74
N ALA A 33 -4.89 -11.83 15.82
CA ALA A 33 -3.70 -12.00 15.01
C ALA A 33 -4.05 -12.13 13.51
N ALA A 34 -5.06 -12.95 13.17
CA ALA A 34 -5.55 -13.09 11.79
C ALA A 34 -6.10 -11.76 11.23
N ILE A 35 -6.97 -11.06 11.99
CA ILE A 35 -7.49 -9.74 11.58
C ILE A 35 -6.35 -8.75 11.36
N LYS A 36 -5.35 -8.71 12.24
CA LYS A 36 -4.19 -7.82 12.11
C LYS A 36 -3.36 -8.15 10.86
N THR A 37 -3.18 -9.43 10.54
CA THR A 37 -2.48 -9.87 9.31
C THR A 37 -3.24 -9.47 8.06
N GLY A 38 -4.58 -9.52 8.06
CA GLY A 38 -5.43 -9.05 6.96
C GLY A 38 -5.42 -7.54 6.74
N ARG A 39 -4.84 -6.76 7.68
CA ARG A 39 -4.62 -5.30 7.58
C ARG A 39 -5.87 -4.48 7.22
N PRO A 40 -6.98 -4.52 7.99
CA PRO A 40 -8.19 -3.74 7.68
C PRO A 40 -7.93 -2.23 7.51
N LYS A 41 -6.90 -1.69 8.17
CA LYS A 41 -6.51 -0.27 8.00
C LYS A 41 -6.11 0.06 6.56
N GLU A 42 -5.62 -0.91 5.81
CA GLU A 42 -5.22 -0.75 4.40
C GLU A 42 -6.43 -0.81 3.44
N TRP A 43 -7.61 -1.22 3.93
CA TRP A 43 -8.85 -1.24 3.13
C TRP A 43 -9.27 0.15 2.64
N VAL A 44 -8.80 1.21 3.29
CA VAL A 44 -8.99 2.59 2.81
C VAL A 44 -8.52 2.77 1.37
N LYS A 45 -7.50 2.02 0.92
CA LYS A 45 -7.03 2.05 -0.46
C LYS A 45 -8.03 1.47 -1.46
N ASN A 46 -8.96 0.63 -1.00
CA ASN A 46 -9.99 0.06 -1.85
C ASN A 46 -11.17 1.02 -2.08
N VAL A 47 -11.22 2.16 -1.36
CA VAL A 47 -12.21 3.24 -1.61
C VAL A 47 -12.13 3.73 -3.06
N PHE A 48 -10.99 3.60 -3.74
CA PHE A 48 -10.86 3.89 -5.17
C PHE A 48 -11.80 3.08 -6.08
N VAL A 49 -12.38 1.97 -5.59
CA VAL A 49 -13.47 1.24 -6.28
C VAL A 49 -14.69 2.15 -6.47
N PHE A 50 -14.99 3.02 -5.50
CA PHE A 50 -16.12 3.94 -5.60
C PHE A 50 -15.91 5.09 -6.59
N ALA A 51 -14.69 5.27 -7.11
CA ALA A 51 -14.44 6.30 -8.12
C ALA A 51 -15.31 6.08 -9.38
N GLY A 52 -15.51 4.82 -9.79
CA GLY A 52 -16.40 4.49 -10.89
C GLY A 52 -17.83 4.96 -10.66
N LEU A 53 -18.39 4.70 -9.48
CA LEU A 53 -19.73 5.16 -9.09
C LEU A 53 -19.81 6.69 -9.01
N LEU A 54 -18.81 7.33 -8.38
CA LEU A 54 -18.78 8.78 -8.20
C LEU A 54 -18.74 9.51 -9.56
N PHE A 55 -17.97 8.99 -10.50
CA PHE A 55 -17.78 9.62 -11.81
C PHE A 55 -18.72 9.09 -12.91
N SER A 56 -19.65 8.16 -12.62
CA SER A 56 -20.74 7.76 -13.50
C SER A 56 -21.95 8.69 -13.41
N GLY A 57 -22.09 9.46 -12.35
CA GLY A 57 -23.27 10.26 -12.05
C GLY A 57 -24.44 9.47 -11.45
N ASN A 58 -24.31 8.15 -11.31
CA ASN A 58 -25.37 7.25 -10.84
C ASN A 58 -25.36 7.04 -9.31
N PHE A 59 -24.76 7.98 -8.56
CA PHE A 59 -24.66 7.87 -7.11
C PHE A 59 -25.98 7.93 -6.34
N SER A 60 -27.11 8.11 -7.05
CA SER A 60 -28.47 8.05 -6.48
C SER A 60 -29.16 6.71 -6.69
N ASP A 61 -28.60 5.80 -7.49
CA ASP A 61 -29.17 4.47 -7.70
C ASP A 61 -28.70 3.50 -6.60
N GLY A 62 -29.65 2.99 -5.81
CA GLY A 62 -29.36 2.04 -4.73
C GLY A 62 -28.77 0.72 -5.21
N HIS A 63 -29.08 0.30 -6.44
CA HIS A 63 -28.52 -0.90 -7.04
C HIS A 63 -27.03 -0.72 -7.36
N ASP A 64 -26.66 0.41 -7.99
CA ASP A 64 -25.28 0.73 -8.32
C ASP A 64 -24.41 0.93 -7.07
N ILE A 65 -24.98 1.58 -6.04
CA ILE A 65 -24.34 1.71 -4.73
C ILE A 65 -24.03 0.32 -4.13
N LEU A 66 -25.01 -0.60 -4.19
CA LEU A 66 -24.83 -1.95 -3.68
C LEU A 66 -23.75 -2.71 -4.46
N LEU A 67 -23.74 -2.64 -5.81
CA LEU A 67 -22.74 -3.29 -6.64
C LEU A 67 -21.33 -2.75 -6.38
N ALA A 68 -21.17 -1.43 -6.25
CA ALA A 68 -19.91 -0.80 -5.88
C ALA A 68 -19.44 -1.25 -4.50
N PHE A 69 -20.34 -1.34 -3.52
CA PHE A 69 -20.02 -1.80 -2.16
C PHE A 69 -19.62 -3.28 -2.14
N VAL A 70 -20.34 -4.15 -2.84
CA VAL A 70 -20.00 -5.58 -2.98
C VAL A 70 -18.63 -5.75 -3.64
N THR A 71 -18.35 -4.95 -4.69
CA THR A 71 -17.03 -4.92 -5.34
C THR A 71 -15.94 -4.44 -4.38
N PHE A 72 -16.19 -3.40 -3.59
CA PHE A 72 -15.28 -2.94 -2.55
C PHE A 72 -14.96 -4.06 -1.54
N VAL A 73 -15.96 -4.82 -1.09
CA VAL A 73 -15.76 -5.97 -0.19
C VAL A 73 -14.89 -7.03 -0.85
N ALA A 74 -15.13 -7.37 -2.13
CA ALA A 74 -14.29 -8.29 -2.88
C ALA A 74 -12.81 -7.84 -2.91
N PHE A 75 -12.56 -6.54 -3.16
CA PHE A 75 -11.20 -5.99 -3.15
C PHE A 75 -10.58 -5.96 -1.74
N CYS A 76 -11.36 -5.79 -0.69
CA CYS A 76 -10.88 -5.91 0.70
C CYS A 76 -10.43 -7.34 1.01
N LEU A 77 -11.20 -8.34 0.59
CA LEU A 77 -10.87 -9.75 0.81
C LEU A 77 -9.65 -10.18 -0.01
N ILE A 78 -9.58 -9.85 -1.31
CA ILE A 78 -8.45 -10.24 -2.14
C ILE A 78 -7.16 -9.52 -1.73
N SER A 79 -7.23 -8.25 -1.31
CA SER A 79 -6.06 -7.54 -0.78
C SER A 79 -5.60 -8.12 0.56
N SER A 80 -6.54 -8.54 1.43
CA SER A 80 -6.19 -9.24 2.67
C SER A 80 -5.52 -10.58 2.39
N ALA A 81 -6.04 -11.38 1.46
CA ALA A 81 -5.40 -12.62 1.02
C ALA A 81 -3.95 -12.38 0.56
N GLY A 82 -3.72 -11.32 -0.23
CA GLY A 82 -2.40 -10.92 -0.67
C GLY A 82 -1.46 -10.53 0.49
N TYR A 83 -1.96 -9.90 1.54
CA TYR A 83 -1.16 -9.60 2.74
C TYR A 83 -0.76 -10.87 3.50
N PHE A 84 -1.66 -11.86 3.61
CA PHE A 84 -1.29 -13.16 4.19
C PHE A 84 -0.18 -13.83 3.39
N VAL A 85 -0.30 -13.88 2.06
CA VAL A 85 0.73 -14.46 1.18
C VAL A 85 2.06 -13.70 1.32
N ASN A 86 2.04 -12.36 1.32
CA ASN A 86 3.24 -11.56 1.48
C ASN A 86 3.93 -11.81 2.84
N ASP A 87 3.16 -11.83 3.93
CA ASP A 87 3.74 -12.05 5.27
C ASP A 87 4.22 -13.51 5.45
N LEU A 88 3.66 -14.50 4.71
CA LEU A 88 4.16 -15.87 4.65
C LEU A 88 5.49 -15.98 3.89
N ILE A 89 5.62 -15.30 2.74
CA ILE A 89 6.85 -15.29 1.94
C ILE A 89 7.98 -14.60 2.71
N ASP A 90 7.67 -13.50 3.39
CA ASP A 90 8.65 -12.66 4.06
C ASP A 90 8.92 -13.08 5.52
N VAL A 91 8.31 -14.15 6.05
CA VAL A 91 8.31 -14.50 7.48
C VAL A 91 9.69 -14.57 8.11
N GLU A 92 10.67 -15.20 7.45
CA GLU A 92 12.03 -15.33 7.96
C GLU A 92 12.79 -13.99 7.95
N LEU A 93 12.55 -13.16 6.95
CA LEU A 93 13.12 -11.81 6.87
C LEU A 93 12.49 -10.90 7.92
N ASP A 94 11.18 -11.01 8.10
CA ASP A 94 10.43 -10.22 9.09
C ASP A 94 10.86 -10.57 10.53
N ARG A 95 11.22 -11.81 10.83
CA ARG A 95 11.75 -12.23 12.15
C ARG A 95 13.06 -11.52 12.50
N LYS A 96 13.90 -11.24 11.51
CA LYS A 96 15.20 -10.56 11.70
C LYS A 96 15.09 -9.04 11.71
N HIS A 97 13.96 -8.48 11.28
CA HIS A 97 13.81 -7.04 11.14
C HIS A 97 13.36 -6.38 12.45
N PRO A 98 13.96 -5.27 12.91
CA PRO A 98 13.70 -4.67 14.21
C PRO A 98 12.22 -4.26 14.45
N LYS A 99 11.53 -3.76 13.42
CA LYS A 99 10.12 -3.33 13.53
C LYS A 99 9.13 -4.41 13.06
N LYS A 100 9.50 -5.22 12.03
CA LYS A 100 8.58 -6.19 11.43
C LYS A 100 8.48 -7.50 12.21
N ARG A 101 9.43 -7.82 13.10
CA ARG A 101 9.40 -8.99 13.99
C ARG A 101 8.14 -9.07 14.85
N TYR A 102 7.43 -7.95 15.06
CA TYR A 102 6.16 -7.87 15.80
C TYR A 102 4.91 -8.12 14.93
N ARG A 103 5.07 -8.49 13.64
CA ARG A 103 3.96 -8.98 12.81
C ARG A 103 3.47 -10.33 13.32
N PRO A 104 2.15 -10.63 13.28
CA PRO A 104 1.61 -11.83 13.91
C PRO A 104 2.24 -13.14 13.46
N LEU A 105 2.59 -13.30 12.18
CA LEU A 105 3.27 -14.48 11.65
C LEU A 105 4.74 -14.55 12.12
N ALA A 106 5.47 -13.45 12.03
CA ALA A 106 6.85 -13.38 12.48
C ALA A 106 6.96 -13.61 13.99
N ALA A 107 6.03 -13.04 14.78
CA ALA A 107 5.93 -13.19 16.24
C ALA A 107 5.33 -14.55 16.68
N ARG A 108 5.00 -15.47 15.74
CA ARG A 108 4.36 -16.77 16.02
C ARG A 108 3.03 -16.68 16.77
N GLU A 109 2.32 -15.54 16.68
CA GLU A 109 0.97 -15.38 17.22
C GLU A 109 -0.09 -16.05 16.32
N LEU A 110 0.22 -16.20 15.02
CA LEU A 110 -0.57 -16.94 14.04
C LEU A 110 0.31 -18.01 13.41
N SER A 111 -0.20 -19.24 13.31
CA SER A 111 0.54 -20.32 12.67
C SER A 111 0.59 -20.15 11.15
N GLU A 112 1.71 -20.49 10.53
CA GLU A 112 1.86 -20.46 9.07
C GLU A 112 0.83 -21.37 8.38
N ARG A 113 0.50 -22.54 8.99
CA ARG A 113 -0.55 -23.44 8.47
C ARG A 113 -1.92 -22.76 8.42
N THR A 114 -2.28 -22.04 9.49
CA THR A 114 -3.54 -21.28 9.54
C THR A 114 -3.55 -20.17 8.50
N ALA A 115 -2.44 -19.47 8.32
CA ALA A 115 -2.33 -18.44 7.30
C ALA A 115 -2.44 -19.01 5.88
N TRP A 116 -1.82 -20.17 5.60
CA TRP A 116 -1.95 -20.90 4.34
C TRP A 116 -3.36 -21.43 4.05
N THR A 117 -4.22 -21.57 5.04
CA THR A 117 -5.65 -21.92 4.84
C THR A 117 -6.52 -20.68 4.66
N ILE A 118 -6.27 -19.62 5.43
CA ILE A 118 -7.05 -18.37 5.36
C ILE A 118 -6.84 -17.65 4.03
N ALA A 119 -5.61 -17.55 3.54
CA ALA A 119 -5.30 -16.80 2.32
C ALA A 119 -6.09 -17.29 1.09
N PRO A 120 -6.07 -18.59 0.71
CA PRO A 120 -6.87 -19.07 -0.42
C PRO A 120 -8.37 -19.02 -0.15
N ALA A 121 -8.82 -19.24 1.08
CA ALA A 121 -10.25 -19.10 1.41
C ALA A 121 -10.75 -17.68 1.14
N LEU A 122 -10.03 -16.66 1.60
CA LEU A 122 -10.35 -15.26 1.29
C LEU A 122 -10.32 -14.97 -0.21
N ALA A 123 -9.33 -15.50 -0.93
CA ALA A 123 -9.21 -15.31 -2.38
C ALA A 123 -10.37 -15.95 -3.14
N ILE A 124 -10.75 -17.18 -2.80
CA ILE A 124 -11.88 -17.89 -3.43
C ILE A 124 -13.19 -17.11 -3.20
N VAL A 125 -13.44 -16.65 -1.97
CA VAL A 125 -14.63 -15.86 -1.67
C VAL A 125 -14.62 -14.54 -2.44
N ALA A 126 -13.48 -13.83 -2.47
CA ALA A 126 -13.35 -12.58 -3.21
C ALA A 126 -13.62 -12.74 -4.71
N VAL A 127 -13.05 -13.78 -5.32
CA VAL A 127 -13.25 -14.12 -6.73
C VAL A 127 -14.71 -14.49 -6.99
N GLY A 128 -15.32 -15.32 -6.13
CA GLY A 128 -16.73 -15.67 -6.20
C GLY A 128 -17.65 -14.44 -6.17
N ILE A 129 -17.40 -13.52 -5.25
CA ILE A 129 -18.12 -12.23 -5.17
C ILE A 129 -17.90 -11.41 -6.45
N GLY A 130 -16.66 -11.31 -6.95
CA GLY A 130 -16.36 -10.58 -8.16
C GLY A 130 -17.14 -11.12 -9.39
N PHE A 131 -17.18 -12.43 -9.58
CA PHE A 131 -17.96 -13.05 -10.65
C PHE A 131 -19.48 -12.95 -10.43
N ALA A 132 -19.95 -12.90 -9.19
CA ALA A 132 -21.36 -12.67 -8.87
C ALA A 132 -21.82 -11.26 -9.26
N VAL A 133 -20.93 -10.25 -9.20
CA VAL A 133 -21.20 -8.91 -9.72
C VAL A 133 -21.28 -8.94 -11.26
N ASN A 134 -20.20 -9.28 -11.93
CA ASN A 134 -20.14 -9.59 -13.35
C ASN A 134 -18.78 -10.21 -13.71
N TRP A 135 -18.68 -10.79 -14.92
CA TRP A 135 -17.47 -11.49 -15.35
C TRP A 135 -16.23 -10.57 -15.47
N LYS A 136 -16.42 -9.29 -15.84
CA LYS A 136 -15.32 -8.30 -15.93
C LYS A 136 -14.71 -8.02 -14.55
N VAL A 137 -15.56 -7.78 -13.56
CA VAL A 137 -15.13 -7.59 -12.15
C VAL A 137 -14.44 -8.83 -11.63
N GLY A 138 -14.98 -10.02 -11.90
CA GLY A 138 -14.36 -11.30 -11.54
C GLY A 138 -12.94 -11.43 -12.08
N LEU A 139 -12.74 -11.16 -13.38
CA LEU A 139 -11.41 -11.17 -14.00
C LEU A 139 -10.47 -10.13 -13.41
N MET A 140 -10.96 -8.93 -13.08
CA MET A 140 -10.15 -7.88 -12.45
C MET A 140 -9.73 -8.27 -11.04
N VAL A 141 -10.59 -8.92 -10.26
CA VAL A 141 -10.23 -9.45 -8.92
C VAL A 141 -9.17 -10.55 -9.04
N VAL A 142 -9.29 -11.45 -10.01
CA VAL A 142 -8.26 -12.48 -10.30
C VAL A 142 -6.93 -11.83 -10.71
N GLY A 143 -6.98 -10.88 -11.66
CA GLY A 143 -5.79 -10.14 -12.11
C GLY A 143 -5.11 -9.38 -10.97
N TYR A 144 -5.91 -8.76 -10.09
CA TYR A 144 -5.42 -8.08 -8.91
C TYR A 144 -4.69 -9.03 -7.94
N GLY A 145 -5.30 -10.19 -7.64
CA GLY A 145 -4.69 -11.22 -6.80
C GLY A 145 -3.39 -11.76 -7.40
N GLY A 146 -3.40 -12.06 -8.71
CA GLY A 146 -2.21 -12.48 -9.45
C GLY A 146 -1.09 -11.45 -9.42
N ALA A 147 -1.39 -10.19 -9.66
CA ALA A 147 -0.41 -9.09 -9.59
C ALA A 147 0.15 -8.91 -8.17
N GLN A 148 -0.66 -9.06 -7.11
CA GLN A 148 -0.17 -9.04 -5.73
C GLN A 148 0.77 -10.21 -5.42
N ILE A 149 0.47 -11.41 -5.90
CA ILE A 149 1.35 -12.57 -5.73
C ILE A 149 2.66 -12.33 -6.48
N ALA A 150 2.61 -11.92 -7.74
CA ALA A 150 3.80 -11.60 -8.53
C ALA A 150 4.65 -10.50 -7.86
N TYR A 151 3.99 -9.47 -7.30
CA TYR A 151 4.66 -8.43 -6.53
C TYR A 151 5.40 -9.01 -5.32
N SER A 152 4.75 -9.88 -4.56
CA SER A 152 5.35 -10.50 -3.37
C SER A 152 6.50 -11.44 -3.70
N LEU A 153 6.42 -12.18 -4.84
CA LEU A 153 7.44 -13.13 -5.27
C LEU A 153 8.71 -12.47 -5.82
N GLY A 154 8.61 -11.30 -6.49
CA GLY A 154 9.81 -10.71 -7.08
C GLY A 154 9.67 -9.30 -7.62
N LEU A 155 8.50 -8.86 -8.13
CA LEU A 155 8.38 -7.55 -8.76
C LEU A 155 8.70 -6.40 -7.80
N LYS A 156 8.51 -6.59 -6.48
CA LYS A 156 8.87 -5.62 -5.44
C LYS A 156 10.39 -5.35 -5.33
N GLN A 157 11.23 -6.18 -5.98
CA GLN A 157 12.70 -6.06 -5.97
C GLN A 157 13.23 -5.42 -7.26
N ILE A 158 12.38 -5.18 -8.25
CA ILE A 158 12.78 -4.62 -9.55
C ILE A 158 12.48 -3.13 -9.55
N VAL A 159 13.53 -2.34 -9.79
CA VAL A 159 13.48 -0.86 -9.87
C VAL A 159 12.41 -0.44 -10.89
N ILE A 160 11.62 0.58 -10.55
CA ILE A 160 10.48 1.10 -11.31
C ILE A 160 9.29 0.15 -11.32
N ILE A 161 9.49 -1.15 -11.58
CA ILE A 161 8.40 -2.14 -11.66
C ILE A 161 7.67 -2.27 -10.33
N ASP A 162 8.37 -2.11 -9.20
CA ASP A 162 7.77 -2.10 -7.87
C ASP A 162 6.69 -1.00 -7.73
N VAL A 163 6.97 0.21 -8.20
CA VAL A 163 6.02 1.33 -8.18
C VAL A 163 4.95 1.17 -9.26
N MET A 164 5.34 0.78 -10.49
CA MET A 164 4.40 0.57 -11.60
C MET A 164 3.37 -0.52 -11.29
N THR A 165 3.78 -1.60 -10.63
CA THR A 165 2.84 -2.64 -10.20
C THR A 165 1.82 -2.09 -9.21
N LEU A 166 2.25 -1.31 -8.23
CA LEU A 166 1.33 -0.68 -7.28
C LEU A 166 0.36 0.28 -7.98
N ALA A 167 0.86 1.09 -8.95
CA ALA A 167 0.00 1.97 -9.74
C ALA A 167 -1.04 1.16 -10.55
N GLY A 168 -0.65 0.07 -11.18
CA GLY A 168 -1.56 -0.85 -11.89
C GLY A 168 -2.65 -1.43 -10.97
N LEU A 169 -2.30 -1.77 -9.72
CA LEU A 169 -3.27 -2.23 -8.74
C LEU A 169 -4.30 -1.14 -8.37
N PHE A 170 -3.94 0.15 -8.39
CA PHE A 170 -4.90 1.24 -8.20
C PHE A 170 -5.80 1.42 -9.42
N ILE A 171 -5.25 1.34 -10.63
CA ILE A 171 -6.03 1.39 -11.89
C ILE A 171 -7.07 0.25 -11.90
N LEU A 172 -6.68 -0.97 -11.54
CA LEU A 172 -7.61 -2.11 -11.48
C LEU A 172 -8.79 -1.87 -10.54
N ARG A 173 -8.58 -1.20 -9.39
CA ARG A 173 -9.67 -0.86 -8.46
C ARG A 173 -10.69 0.08 -9.11
N VAL A 174 -10.20 1.16 -9.76
CA VAL A 174 -11.08 2.14 -10.43
C VAL A 174 -11.82 1.49 -11.57
N ALA A 175 -11.12 0.72 -12.41
CA ALA A 175 -11.71 0.02 -13.54
C ALA A 175 -12.77 -1.01 -13.11
N ALA A 176 -12.50 -1.76 -12.03
CA ALA A 176 -13.44 -2.72 -11.48
C ALA A 176 -14.71 -2.04 -10.92
N GLY A 177 -14.53 -0.94 -10.20
CA GLY A 177 -15.65 -0.16 -9.70
C GLY A 177 -16.54 0.40 -10.81
N ALA A 178 -15.94 0.94 -11.86
CA ALA A 178 -16.68 1.41 -13.03
C ALA A 178 -17.41 0.25 -13.76
N SER A 179 -16.72 -0.89 -13.94
CA SER A 179 -17.33 -2.07 -14.55
C SER A 179 -18.46 -2.67 -13.72
N ALA A 180 -18.44 -2.50 -12.40
CA ALA A 180 -19.48 -3.01 -11.51
C ALA A 180 -20.83 -2.33 -11.74
N VAL A 181 -20.81 -1.02 -12.05
CA VAL A 181 -22.01 -0.19 -12.30
C VAL A 181 -22.22 0.07 -13.80
N ASP A 182 -21.62 -0.76 -14.64
CA ASP A 182 -21.65 -0.65 -16.12
C ASP A 182 -21.32 0.78 -16.64
N ALA A 183 -20.50 1.50 -15.90
CA ALA A 183 -20.04 2.83 -16.26
C ALA A 183 -18.74 2.77 -17.07
N HIS A 184 -18.55 3.72 -17.98
CA HIS A 184 -17.32 3.88 -18.71
C HIS A 184 -16.29 4.65 -17.88
N ALA A 185 -15.24 3.95 -17.43
CA ALA A 185 -14.09 4.65 -16.84
C ALA A 185 -13.36 5.41 -17.96
N SER A 186 -13.37 6.73 -17.92
CA SER A 186 -12.67 7.51 -18.93
C SER A 186 -11.16 7.21 -18.88
N GLU A 187 -10.51 7.22 -20.03
CA GLU A 187 -9.07 6.99 -20.17
C GLU A 187 -8.27 8.00 -19.31
N TRP A 188 -8.74 9.23 -19.25
CA TRP A 188 -8.13 10.28 -18.42
C TRP A 188 -8.25 10.01 -16.93
N LEU A 189 -9.36 9.44 -16.46
CA LEU A 189 -9.53 9.02 -15.06
C LEU A 189 -8.54 7.91 -14.70
N LEU A 190 -8.37 6.93 -15.59
CA LEU A 190 -7.42 5.83 -15.38
C LEU A 190 -5.96 6.33 -15.41
N LEU A 191 -5.62 7.22 -16.34
CA LEU A 191 -4.30 7.85 -16.40
C LEU A 191 -4.01 8.68 -15.15
N CYS A 192 -4.94 9.53 -14.73
CA CYS A 192 -4.82 10.34 -13.53
C CYS A 192 -4.62 9.44 -12.29
N THR A 193 -5.39 8.36 -12.17
CA THR A 193 -5.25 7.38 -11.08
C THR A 193 -3.86 6.73 -11.11
N GLY A 194 -3.38 6.34 -12.27
CA GLY A 194 -2.07 5.72 -12.46
C GLY A 194 -0.93 6.66 -12.07
N PHE A 195 -0.95 7.90 -12.57
CA PHE A 195 0.06 8.90 -12.22
C PHE A 195 0.03 9.28 -10.73
N LEU A 196 -1.17 9.47 -10.15
CA LEU A 196 -1.30 9.75 -8.73
C LEU A 196 -0.76 8.59 -7.88
N ALA A 197 -1.07 7.35 -8.24
CA ALA A 197 -0.56 6.17 -7.53
C ALA A 197 0.97 6.02 -7.68
N ALA A 198 1.52 6.32 -8.87
CA ALA A 198 2.96 6.35 -9.10
C ALA A 198 3.63 7.49 -8.31
N PHE A 199 3.01 8.68 -8.26
CA PHE A 199 3.45 9.79 -7.42
C PHE A 199 3.59 9.38 -5.96
N LEU A 200 2.55 8.79 -5.39
CA LEU A 200 2.56 8.31 -4.01
C LEU A 200 3.59 7.17 -3.81
N GLY A 201 3.76 6.33 -4.81
CA GLY A 201 4.73 5.25 -4.81
C GLY A 201 6.18 5.77 -4.77
N PHE A 202 6.57 6.62 -5.72
CA PHE A 202 7.93 7.17 -5.77
C PHE A 202 8.23 8.09 -4.58
N THR A 203 7.26 8.88 -4.14
CA THR A 203 7.42 9.72 -2.95
C THR A 203 7.69 8.87 -1.71
N LYS A 204 6.99 7.74 -1.58
CA LYS A 204 7.24 6.79 -0.48
C LYS A 204 8.63 6.16 -0.60
N ARG A 205 9.10 5.80 -1.80
CA ARG A 205 10.47 5.27 -1.99
C ARG A 205 11.51 6.29 -1.59
N ARG A 206 11.28 7.57 -1.94
CA ARG A 206 12.15 8.66 -1.54
C ARG A 206 12.23 8.81 -0.01
N GLN A 207 11.08 8.82 0.67
CA GLN A 207 11.04 8.89 2.15
C GLN A 207 11.77 7.70 2.79
N GLU A 208 11.53 6.47 2.31
CA GLU A 208 12.21 5.27 2.77
C GLU A 208 13.74 5.38 2.56
N ALA A 209 14.21 5.86 1.39
CA ALA A 209 15.63 6.05 1.08
C ALA A 209 16.29 7.12 1.98
N VAL A 210 15.61 8.24 2.24
CA VAL A 210 16.10 9.29 3.14
C VAL A 210 16.19 8.77 4.59
N SER A 211 15.17 8.04 5.05
CA SER A 211 15.14 7.43 6.38
C SER A 211 16.27 6.41 6.57
N GLU A 212 16.55 5.60 5.53
CA GLU A 212 17.65 4.63 5.53
C GLU A 212 19.02 5.29 5.68
N LEU A 213 19.24 6.43 5.03
CA LEU A 213 20.47 7.21 5.18
C LEU A 213 20.67 7.75 6.61
N HIS A 214 19.58 8.06 7.31
CA HIS A 214 19.67 8.59 8.68
C HIS A 214 19.72 7.49 9.76
N GLU A 215 18.97 6.40 9.57
CA GLU A 215 18.85 5.30 10.57
C GLU A 215 19.86 4.16 10.32
N GLY A 216 20.50 4.10 9.16
CA GLY A 216 21.48 3.05 8.80
C GLY A 216 20.86 1.64 8.66
N THR A 217 19.54 1.54 8.59
CA THR A 217 18.82 0.26 8.55
C THR A 217 18.15 0.09 7.20
N SER A 218 18.67 -0.83 6.36
CA SER A 218 18.02 -1.14 5.08
C SER A 218 16.62 -1.73 5.30
N THR A 219 15.62 -1.03 4.76
CA THR A 219 14.22 -1.43 4.90
C THR A 219 13.75 -2.32 3.75
N ARG A 220 14.40 -2.23 2.58
CA ARG A 220 14.07 -2.99 1.36
C ARG A 220 15.28 -3.14 0.44
N PRO A 221 15.52 -4.35 -0.13
CA PRO A 221 16.65 -4.56 -1.05
C PRO A 221 16.60 -3.66 -2.30
N VAL A 222 15.41 -3.31 -2.82
CA VAL A 222 15.28 -2.47 -4.01
C VAL A 222 15.80 -1.04 -3.79
N LEU A 223 15.83 -0.54 -2.55
CA LEU A 223 16.31 0.82 -2.25
C LEU A 223 17.80 0.99 -2.51
N GLU A 224 18.59 -0.06 -2.39
CA GLU A 224 20.03 -0.03 -2.72
C GLU A 224 20.29 0.36 -4.19
N HIS A 225 19.31 0.15 -5.07
CA HIS A 225 19.38 0.45 -6.49
C HIS A 225 18.74 1.80 -6.87
N TYR A 226 18.14 2.50 -5.91
CA TYR A 226 17.54 3.82 -6.11
C TYR A 226 18.46 4.92 -5.60
N SER A 227 18.93 5.80 -6.49
CA SER A 227 19.59 7.04 -6.05
C SER A 227 18.56 8.13 -5.72
N LEU A 228 18.84 8.98 -4.73
CA LEU A 228 17.96 10.10 -4.40
C LEU A 228 17.73 11.06 -5.59
N PRO A 229 18.75 11.45 -6.40
CA PRO A 229 18.52 12.28 -7.57
C PRO A 229 17.57 11.61 -8.59
N PHE A 230 17.65 10.29 -8.78
CA PHE A 230 16.72 9.58 -9.65
C PHE A 230 15.29 9.61 -9.08
N LEU A 231 15.13 9.37 -7.79
CA LEU A 231 13.81 9.43 -7.14
C LEU A 231 13.20 10.83 -7.23
N ASP A 232 14.00 11.89 -7.04
CA ASP A 232 13.56 13.28 -7.19
C ASP A 232 13.07 13.59 -8.60
N GLN A 233 13.78 13.09 -9.63
CA GLN A 233 13.35 13.21 -11.03
C GLN A 233 12.04 12.45 -11.28
N MET A 234 11.91 11.22 -10.77
CA MET A 234 10.68 10.43 -10.92
C MET A 234 9.50 11.10 -10.24
N VAL A 235 9.67 11.60 -9.02
CA VAL A 235 8.63 12.35 -8.31
C VAL A 235 8.20 13.58 -9.12
N SER A 236 9.14 14.35 -9.66
CA SER A 236 8.83 15.51 -10.49
C SER A 236 8.05 15.14 -11.75
N LEU A 237 8.48 14.09 -12.45
CA LEU A 237 7.84 13.59 -13.67
C LEU A 237 6.40 13.13 -13.41
N VAL A 238 6.19 12.28 -12.39
CA VAL A 238 4.86 11.75 -12.09
C VAL A 238 3.94 12.82 -11.48
N THR A 239 4.48 13.82 -10.77
CA THR A 239 3.73 14.98 -10.30
C THR A 239 3.17 15.77 -11.48
N THR A 240 4.03 16.08 -12.46
CA THR A 240 3.63 16.78 -13.69
C THR A 240 2.56 15.97 -14.44
N GLY A 241 2.78 14.65 -14.60
CA GLY A 241 1.79 13.75 -15.20
C GLY A 241 0.45 13.75 -14.47
N THR A 242 0.47 13.73 -13.14
CA THR A 242 -0.74 13.78 -12.31
C THR A 242 -1.52 15.07 -12.53
N VAL A 243 -0.85 16.23 -12.46
CA VAL A 243 -1.50 17.54 -12.61
C VAL A 243 -2.07 17.69 -14.02
N ILE A 244 -1.30 17.37 -15.06
CA ILE A 244 -1.74 17.50 -16.45
C ILE A 244 -2.91 16.56 -16.74
N SER A 245 -2.82 15.27 -16.37
CA SER A 245 -3.89 14.30 -16.60
C SER A 245 -5.18 14.68 -15.86
N TYR A 246 -5.05 15.24 -14.64
CA TYR A 246 -6.18 15.75 -13.89
C TYR A 246 -6.82 16.97 -14.56
N CYS A 247 -6.03 17.94 -15.04
CA CYS A 247 -6.53 19.09 -15.78
C CYS A 247 -7.30 18.67 -17.03
N ILE A 248 -6.73 17.74 -17.83
CA ILE A 248 -7.39 17.21 -19.03
C ILE A 248 -8.67 16.47 -18.66
N TYR A 249 -8.65 15.67 -17.61
CA TYR A 249 -9.85 14.99 -17.08
C TYR A 249 -10.93 16.02 -16.68
N ALA A 250 -10.55 17.09 -15.97
CA ALA A 250 -11.47 18.13 -15.52
C ALA A 250 -12.12 18.88 -16.70
N VAL A 251 -11.36 19.16 -17.75
CA VAL A 251 -11.88 19.80 -18.98
C VAL A 251 -12.84 18.89 -19.74
N ASN A 252 -12.53 17.59 -19.79
CA ASN A 252 -13.31 16.60 -20.57
C ASN A 252 -14.37 15.87 -19.72
N SER A 253 -14.66 16.35 -18.50
CA SER A 253 -15.62 15.69 -17.63
C SER A 253 -17.03 15.71 -18.24
N PRO A 254 -17.65 14.53 -18.49
CA PRO A 254 -18.97 14.47 -19.11
C PRO A 254 -20.11 14.85 -18.18
N LEU A 255 -19.88 14.83 -16.84
CA LEU A 255 -20.92 15.00 -15.83
C LEU A 255 -21.10 16.45 -15.39
N ILE A 256 -20.00 17.15 -15.13
CA ILE A 256 -20.00 18.46 -14.48
C ILE A 256 -19.56 19.56 -15.47
N GLY A 257 -18.99 19.14 -16.60
CA GLY A 257 -18.50 20.08 -17.62
C GLY A 257 -17.41 21.01 -17.08
N SER A 258 -17.38 22.24 -17.54
CA SER A 258 -16.37 23.24 -17.16
C SER A 258 -16.34 23.61 -15.67
N GLN A 259 -17.39 23.31 -14.90
CA GLN A 259 -17.41 23.55 -13.45
C GLN A 259 -16.39 22.69 -12.71
N MET A 260 -16.03 21.53 -13.26
CA MET A 260 -14.98 20.69 -12.68
C MET A 260 -13.60 21.37 -12.66
N LEU A 261 -13.37 22.37 -13.50
CA LEU A 261 -12.14 23.18 -13.47
C LEU A 261 -11.94 23.91 -12.12
N LEU A 262 -13.03 24.18 -11.38
CA LEU A 262 -12.94 24.81 -10.04
C LEU A 262 -12.22 23.89 -9.03
N THR A 263 -12.17 22.58 -9.28
CA THR A 263 -11.47 21.64 -8.41
C THR A 263 -9.95 21.57 -8.70
N VAL A 264 -9.48 22.12 -9.82
CA VAL A 264 -8.06 22.07 -10.19
C VAL A 264 -7.16 22.83 -9.21
N PRO A 265 -7.44 24.09 -8.83
CA PRO A 265 -6.60 24.80 -7.87
C PRO A 265 -6.45 24.09 -6.51
N PRO A 266 -7.51 23.62 -5.85
CA PRO A 266 -7.37 22.89 -4.58
C PRO A 266 -6.61 21.59 -4.75
N VAL A 267 -6.81 20.80 -5.80
CA VAL A 267 -6.05 19.56 -6.05
C VAL A 267 -4.57 19.84 -6.26
N VAL A 268 -4.22 20.84 -7.07
CA VAL A 268 -2.82 21.25 -7.31
C VAL A 268 -2.21 21.72 -5.99
N TYR A 269 -2.91 22.52 -5.21
CA TYR A 269 -2.45 22.96 -3.90
C TYR A 269 -2.19 21.76 -2.96
N ALA A 270 -3.10 20.79 -2.90
CA ALA A 270 -2.93 19.60 -2.06
C ALA A 270 -1.68 18.80 -2.45
N ILE A 271 -1.42 18.62 -3.77
CA ILE A 271 -0.21 17.94 -4.28
C ILE A 271 1.05 18.73 -3.89
N PHE A 272 1.08 20.04 -4.11
CA PHE A 272 2.24 20.86 -3.79
C PHE A 272 2.46 20.97 -2.28
N ARG A 273 1.38 21.05 -1.49
CA ARG A 273 1.47 21.03 -0.03
C ARG A 273 2.04 19.71 0.49
N TYR A 274 1.61 18.59 -0.10
CA TYR A 274 2.15 17.28 0.23
C TYR A 274 3.66 17.19 -0.07
N LEU A 275 4.09 17.67 -1.25
CA LEU A 275 5.51 17.73 -1.59
C LEU A 275 6.30 18.62 -0.61
N TYR A 276 5.77 19.79 -0.28
CA TYR A 276 6.41 20.69 0.70
C TYR A 276 6.65 19.99 2.05
N LEU A 277 5.65 19.26 2.54
CA LEU A 277 5.77 18.54 3.83
C LEU A 277 6.85 17.46 3.78
N ILE A 278 6.98 16.76 2.66
CA ILE A 278 7.97 15.69 2.49
C ILE A 278 9.39 16.24 2.29
N TYR A 279 9.53 17.27 1.45
CA TYR A 279 10.85 17.78 1.06
C TYR A 279 11.44 18.75 2.09
N ASP A 280 10.63 19.65 2.63
CA ASP A 280 11.09 20.73 3.49
C ASP A 280 10.99 20.38 4.98
N ARG A 281 9.91 19.69 5.37
CA ARG A 281 9.70 19.30 6.78
C ARG A 281 10.18 17.87 7.11
N ASN A 282 10.69 17.12 6.14
CA ASN A 282 11.11 15.73 6.31
C ASN A 282 10.07 14.89 7.09
N ASP A 283 8.78 15.10 6.77
CA ASP A 283 7.69 14.41 7.43
C ASP A 283 7.70 12.92 7.00
N ASP A 284 8.08 12.04 7.91
CA ASP A 284 8.21 10.59 7.70
C ASP A 284 6.91 9.82 7.93
N ARG A 285 5.84 10.53 8.31
CA ARG A 285 4.53 9.90 8.53
C ARG A 285 4.04 9.22 7.25
N SER A 286 3.19 8.22 7.41
CA SER A 286 2.49 7.62 6.26
C SER A 286 1.65 8.68 5.53
N MET A 287 1.40 8.47 4.22
CA MET A 287 0.55 9.36 3.42
C MET A 287 -0.79 9.68 4.12
N SER A 288 -1.46 8.65 4.65
CA SER A 288 -2.71 8.84 5.40
C SER A 288 -2.50 9.68 6.67
N GLY A 289 -1.34 9.56 7.32
CA GLY A 289 -0.98 10.36 8.48
C GLY A 289 -0.71 11.83 8.14
N ILE A 290 -0.09 12.10 6.99
CA ILE A 290 0.15 13.47 6.49
C ILE A 290 -1.18 14.12 6.12
N VAL A 291 -2.02 13.44 5.33
CA VAL A 291 -3.33 13.95 4.90
C VAL A 291 -4.26 14.18 6.09
N ALA A 292 -4.29 13.26 7.06
CA ALA A 292 -5.11 13.40 8.25
C ALA A 292 -4.58 14.44 9.26
N GLY A 293 -3.29 14.79 9.19
CA GLY A 293 -2.65 15.70 10.14
C GLY A 293 -2.43 17.13 9.64
N ASP A 294 -2.54 17.38 8.33
CA ASP A 294 -2.30 18.71 7.74
C ASP A 294 -3.62 19.43 7.39
N ARG A 295 -3.89 20.52 8.10
CA ARG A 295 -5.12 21.33 7.88
C ARG A 295 -5.18 21.96 6.49
N GLY A 296 -4.03 22.23 5.86
CA GLY A 296 -3.97 22.81 4.52
C GLY A 296 -4.46 21.82 3.46
N ILE A 297 -4.03 20.54 3.56
CA ILE A 297 -4.51 19.48 2.66
C ILE A 297 -6.00 19.17 2.90
N GLN A 298 -6.44 19.21 4.16
CA GLN A 298 -7.86 18.94 4.49
C GLN A 298 -8.80 20.05 4.01
N ALA A 299 -8.30 21.28 3.88
CA ALA A 299 -9.08 22.42 3.42
C ALA A 299 -9.15 22.53 1.88
N ALA A 300 -8.26 21.83 1.18
CA ALA A 300 -8.23 21.75 -0.28
C ALA A 300 -9.15 20.65 -0.82
#